data_e035ace9c64180515e9a9520d77c2b9b
#
_entry.id   e035ace9c64180515e9a9520d77c2b9b
#
_cell.length_a   1.000
_cell.length_b   1.000
_cell.length_c   1.000
_cell.angle_alpha   90.00
_cell.angle_beta   90.00
_cell.angle_gamma   90.00
#
_symmetry.space_group_name_H-M   'P 1'
#
loop_
_entity.id
_entity.type
_entity.pdbx_description
1 polymer ?
#
loop_
_entity_poly.entity_id
_entity_poly.type
_entity_poly.pdbx_seq_one_letter_code
_entity_poly.pdbx_strand_id
1 'polypeptide(L)'
;GLDPVKLQKGLGVSQMAIVDANQDPACLAANACLRIMQKNNLAPDDIGRLYISTESAFDESKAMNSYVIGMLEQVYGQGSFEHCGGVETKFACVSGSYALYDNTNWIRAGEAEGKSALVVVSDIAKYDMGSSGEMTQGAGSVVMLLNDKPRLLEFDPKVTSTSIKDEYDFYRPFGKETPIVHGQYSNLLYMIQVRKALEAYKKKVISSNLIQMKE
;
A
#
# COMPACT_ATOMS: atom_id res chain seq x y z
N GLY A 1 -13.73 29.55 -4.46
CA GLY A 1 -13.50 28.33 -3.71
C GLY A 1 -14.45 27.24 -4.15
N LEU A 2 -14.09 25.98 -3.92
CA LEU A 2 -14.97 24.85 -4.19
C LEU A 2 -16.11 24.81 -3.18
N ASP A 3 -17.32 24.50 -3.65
CA ASP A 3 -18.50 24.39 -2.80
C ASP A 3 -18.39 23.16 -1.88
N PRO A 4 -18.38 23.31 -0.54
CA PRO A 4 -18.27 22.20 0.40
C PRO A 4 -19.34 21.11 0.21
N VAL A 5 -20.55 21.49 -0.20
CA VAL A 5 -21.64 20.53 -0.45
C VAL A 5 -21.35 19.64 -1.64
N LYS A 6 -20.72 20.18 -2.68
CA LYS A 6 -20.27 19.38 -3.85
C LYS A 6 -19.15 18.44 -3.48
N LEU A 7 -18.23 18.84 -2.61
CA LEU A 7 -17.15 17.98 -2.13
C LEU A 7 -17.71 16.81 -1.33
N GLN A 8 -18.58 17.07 -0.38
CA GLN A 8 -19.17 16.03 0.45
C GLN A 8 -20.06 15.07 -0.36
N LYS A 9 -20.90 15.58 -1.27
CA LYS A 9 -21.80 14.74 -2.08
C LYS A 9 -21.11 14.06 -3.25
N GLY A 10 -20.12 14.72 -3.87
CA GLY A 10 -19.44 14.20 -5.06
C GLY A 10 -18.24 13.31 -4.74
N LEU A 11 -17.44 13.68 -3.74
CA LEU A 11 -16.21 12.96 -3.38
C LEU A 11 -16.33 12.21 -2.04
N GLY A 12 -17.40 12.44 -1.26
CA GLY A 12 -17.55 11.85 0.06
C GLY A 12 -16.57 12.42 1.10
N VAL A 13 -15.88 13.53 0.78
CA VAL A 13 -14.87 14.15 1.64
C VAL A 13 -15.52 15.17 2.54
N SER A 14 -15.50 14.93 3.85
CA SER A 14 -15.91 15.88 4.88
C SER A 14 -14.73 16.42 5.69
N GLN A 15 -13.67 15.68 5.79
CA GLN A 15 -12.45 16.00 6.53
C GLN A 15 -11.25 15.34 5.84
N MET A 16 -10.06 15.91 5.99
CA MET A 16 -8.81 15.27 5.59
C MET A 16 -7.84 15.26 6.77
N ALA A 17 -7.05 14.19 6.87
CA ALA A 17 -6.00 14.10 7.86
C ALA A 17 -4.81 14.98 7.45
N ILE A 18 -4.28 15.71 8.39
CA ILE A 18 -3.08 16.54 8.23
C ILE A 18 -2.06 16.06 9.26
N VAL A 19 -0.81 15.90 8.83
CA VAL A 19 0.29 15.57 9.74
C VAL A 19 0.74 16.78 10.53
N ASP A 20 1.24 16.54 11.74
CA ASP A 20 1.91 17.56 12.52
C ASP A 20 3.34 17.78 11.98
N ALA A 21 3.97 18.90 12.38
CA ALA A 21 5.29 19.30 11.87
C ALA A 21 6.42 18.28 12.13
N ASN A 22 6.24 17.41 13.11
CA ASN A 22 7.18 16.36 13.50
C ASN A 22 6.78 14.95 13.01
N GLN A 23 5.81 14.85 12.11
CA GLN A 23 5.33 13.58 11.57
C GLN A 23 5.70 13.44 10.10
N ASP A 24 6.18 12.26 9.74
CA ASP A 24 6.48 11.83 8.39
C ASP A 24 5.85 10.44 8.10
N PRO A 25 5.91 9.93 6.87
CA PRO A 25 5.35 8.62 6.54
C PRO A 25 5.96 7.47 7.33
N ALA A 26 7.25 7.54 7.71
CA ALA A 26 7.91 6.50 8.50
C ALA A 26 7.41 6.49 9.95
N CYS A 27 7.23 7.67 10.53
CA CYS A 27 6.64 7.81 11.86
C CYS A 27 5.21 7.24 11.93
N LEU A 28 4.38 7.55 10.92
CA LEU A 28 3.03 7.00 10.80
C LEU A 28 3.07 5.47 10.67
N ALA A 29 3.98 4.94 9.82
CA ALA A 29 4.18 3.52 9.61
C ALA A 29 4.63 2.80 10.89
N ALA A 30 5.63 3.34 11.61
CA ALA A 30 6.14 2.78 12.86
C ALA A 30 5.05 2.69 13.93
N ASN A 31 4.26 3.74 14.10
CA ASN A 31 3.13 3.74 15.02
C ASN A 31 2.06 2.70 14.66
N ALA A 32 1.77 2.55 13.37
CA ALA A 32 0.80 1.55 12.91
C ALA A 32 1.33 0.12 13.13
N CYS A 33 2.61 -0.14 12.85
CA CYS A 33 3.28 -1.42 13.14
C CYS A 33 3.27 -1.73 14.64
N LEU A 34 3.64 -0.78 15.47
CA LEU A 34 3.62 -0.96 16.93
C LEU A 34 2.23 -1.35 17.43
N ARG A 35 1.18 -0.64 16.97
CA ARG A 35 -0.20 -0.93 17.36
C ARG A 35 -0.66 -2.33 16.95
N ILE A 36 -0.35 -2.79 15.73
CA ILE A 36 -0.78 -4.12 15.28
C ILE A 36 -0.01 -5.22 16.00
N MET A 37 1.27 -5.03 16.27
CA MET A 37 2.08 -5.97 17.05
C MET A 37 1.55 -6.09 18.49
N GLN A 38 1.34 -4.98 19.17
CA GLN A 38 0.77 -4.97 20.54
C GLN A 38 -0.63 -5.61 20.57
N LYS A 39 -1.52 -5.26 19.63
CA LYS A 39 -2.88 -5.80 19.57
C LYS A 39 -2.92 -7.32 19.36
N ASN A 40 -1.91 -7.89 18.72
CA ASN A 40 -1.82 -9.31 18.42
C ASN A 40 -0.80 -10.05 19.29
N ASN A 41 -0.19 -9.39 20.30
CA ASN A 41 0.84 -9.94 21.19
C ASN A 41 2.02 -10.54 20.42
N LEU A 42 2.49 -9.84 19.37
CA LEU A 42 3.61 -10.28 18.54
C LEU A 42 4.93 -9.76 19.12
N ALA A 43 5.89 -10.64 19.23
CA ALA A 43 7.28 -10.31 19.48
C ALA A 43 8.00 -9.93 18.16
N PRO A 44 9.14 -9.24 18.21
CA PRO A 44 9.93 -8.96 17.00
C PRO A 44 10.28 -10.22 16.20
N ASP A 45 10.64 -11.31 16.88
CA ASP A 45 10.97 -12.59 16.23
C ASP A 45 9.81 -13.25 15.47
N ASP A 46 8.57 -12.85 15.75
CA ASP A 46 7.39 -13.32 15.00
C ASP A 46 7.27 -12.65 13.64
N ILE A 47 8.07 -11.60 13.38
CA ILE A 47 8.01 -10.82 12.14
C ILE A 47 9.21 -11.18 11.26
N GLY A 48 8.94 -11.88 10.16
CA GLY A 48 9.97 -12.24 9.19
C GLY A 48 10.15 -11.23 8.07
N ARG A 49 9.09 -10.47 7.73
CA ARG A 49 9.16 -9.42 6.70
C ARG A 49 8.37 -8.17 7.09
N LEU A 50 8.93 -7.01 6.73
CA LEU A 50 8.28 -5.71 6.80
C LEU A 50 8.45 -5.00 5.46
N TYR A 51 7.37 -4.96 4.68
CA TYR A 51 7.31 -4.27 3.38
C TYR A 51 6.56 -2.96 3.52
N ILE A 52 7.09 -1.90 2.94
CA ILE A 52 6.43 -0.59 2.90
C ILE A 52 6.15 -0.18 1.47
N SER A 53 4.92 0.23 1.21
CA SER A 53 4.48 0.79 -0.05
C SER A 53 4.14 2.27 0.15
N THR A 54 4.78 3.14 -0.60
CA THR A 54 4.63 4.58 -0.44
C THR A 54 4.91 5.34 -1.74
N GLU A 55 4.26 6.49 -1.90
CA GLU A 55 4.61 7.52 -2.88
C GLU A 55 5.26 8.74 -2.21
N SER A 56 5.39 8.73 -0.88
CA SER A 56 5.85 9.85 -0.05
C SER A 56 7.20 9.55 0.61
N ALA A 57 8.04 8.72 -0.02
CA ALA A 57 9.38 8.44 0.46
C ALA A 57 10.20 9.75 0.56
N PHE A 58 11.02 9.83 1.59
CA PHE A 58 11.91 10.97 1.84
C PHE A 58 13.40 10.63 1.60
N ASP A 59 13.70 9.39 1.27
CA ASP A 59 15.01 8.92 0.86
C ASP A 59 14.89 8.13 -0.46
N GLU A 60 15.82 8.33 -1.37
CA GLU A 60 15.75 7.71 -2.70
C GLU A 60 16.55 6.41 -2.80
N SER A 61 17.32 6.09 -1.78
CA SER A 61 18.21 4.93 -1.74
C SER A 61 17.98 4.05 -0.52
N LYS A 62 17.91 4.64 0.66
CA LYS A 62 17.64 3.92 1.90
C LYS A 62 16.13 3.70 2.03
N ALA A 63 15.71 2.45 1.98
CA ALA A 63 14.30 2.09 2.05
C ALA A 63 13.68 2.46 3.40
N MET A 64 12.44 2.97 3.37
CA MET A 64 11.71 3.44 4.55
C MET A 64 11.50 2.35 5.61
N ASN A 65 11.41 1.07 5.21
CA ASN A 65 11.31 -0.03 6.17
C ASN A 65 12.48 -0.07 7.15
N SER A 66 13.70 0.29 6.73
CA SER A 66 14.86 0.33 7.63
C SER A 66 14.75 1.46 8.67
N TYR A 67 14.15 2.60 8.33
CA TYR A 67 13.83 3.66 9.29
C TYR A 67 12.78 3.21 10.29
N VAL A 68 11.72 2.54 9.81
CA VAL A 68 10.64 2.00 10.66
C VAL A 68 11.18 0.93 11.62
N ILE A 69 12.04 0.03 11.14
CA ILE A 69 12.71 -0.95 11.99
C ILE A 69 13.50 -0.25 13.10
N GLY A 70 14.32 0.76 12.75
CA GLY A 70 15.07 1.51 13.76
C GLY A 70 14.19 2.19 14.82
N MET A 71 12.98 2.67 14.43
CA MET A 71 12.01 3.22 15.39
C MET A 71 11.39 2.13 16.27
N LEU A 72 11.08 0.96 15.72
CA LEU A 72 10.54 -0.18 16.48
C LEU A 72 11.59 -0.72 17.48
N GLU A 73 12.85 -0.76 17.08
CA GLU A 73 13.96 -1.17 17.95
C GLU A 73 14.17 -0.24 19.16
N GLN A 74 13.74 1.01 19.08
CA GLN A 74 13.72 1.91 20.24
C GLN A 74 12.77 1.42 21.34
N VAL A 75 11.73 0.68 20.96
CA VAL A 75 10.72 0.14 21.88
C VAL A 75 11.08 -1.29 22.32
N TYR A 76 11.55 -2.12 21.41
CA TYR A 76 11.77 -3.55 21.63
C TYR A 76 13.22 -3.92 21.96
N GLY A 77 14.16 -3.00 21.78
CA GLY A 77 15.59 -3.20 21.95
C GLY A 77 16.34 -3.26 20.63
N GLN A 78 17.55 -2.74 20.63
CA GLN A 78 18.40 -2.70 19.44
C GLN A 78 18.74 -4.12 18.95
N GLY A 79 18.65 -4.35 17.63
CA GLY A 79 18.88 -5.64 16.99
C GLY A 79 17.72 -6.61 17.09
N SER A 80 16.58 -6.21 17.70
CA SER A 80 15.42 -7.10 17.83
C SER A 80 14.77 -7.47 16.49
N PHE A 81 15.03 -6.71 15.42
CA PHE A 81 14.54 -6.98 14.06
C PHE A 81 15.68 -7.32 13.08
N GLU A 82 16.86 -7.74 13.55
CA GLU A 82 18.05 -7.98 12.72
C GLU A 82 17.78 -8.96 11.56
N HIS A 83 16.88 -9.91 11.76
CA HIS A 83 16.52 -10.92 10.74
C HIS A 83 15.18 -10.63 10.03
N CYS A 84 14.61 -9.45 10.22
CA CYS A 84 13.42 -9.02 9.52
C CYS A 84 13.78 -8.48 8.14
N GLY A 85 13.49 -9.23 7.08
CA GLY A 85 13.70 -8.80 5.71
C GLY A 85 12.65 -7.79 5.24
N GLY A 86 12.94 -7.06 4.16
CA GLY A 86 11.93 -6.18 3.59
C GLY A 86 12.48 -5.22 2.54
N VAL A 87 11.53 -4.58 1.87
CA VAL A 87 11.81 -3.57 0.84
C VAL A 87 10.78 -2.45 0.92
N GLU A 88 11.11 -1.33 0.32
CA GLU A 88 10.16 -0.30 -0.05
C GLU A 88 9.71 -0.52 -1.50
N THR A 89 8.41 -0.39 -1.76
CA THR A 89 7.83 -0.52 -3.10
C THR A 89 7.15 0.78 -3.51
N LYS A 90 7.31 1.15 -4.77
CA LYS A 90 6.68 2.32 -5.37
C LYS A 90 6.06 1.95 -6.70
N PHE A 91 4.76 2.10 -6.82
CA PHE A 91 4.00 2.09 -8.06
C PHE A 91 2.63 2.70 -7.81
N ALA A 92 2.60 3.99 -7.59
CA ALA A 92 1.38 4.69 -7.18
C ALA A 92 0.61 3.90 -6.11
N CYS A 93 -0.71 3.96 -6.11
CA CYS A 93 -1.55 3.28 -5.11
C CYS A 93 -1.58 1.75 -5.25
N VAL A 94 -1.03 1.16 -6.33
CA VAL A 94 -1.07 -0.30 -6.56
C VAL A 94 0.07 -1.05 -5.89
N SER A 95 1.13 -0.35 -5.47
CA SER A 95 2.32 -0.99 -4.87
C SER A 95 1.99 -1.84 -3.63
N GLY A 96 1.03 -1.38 -2.80
CA GLY A 96 0.54 -2.15 -1.66
C GLY A 96 -0.07 -3.49 -2.04
N SER A 97 -0.75 -3.56 -3.17
CA SER A 97 -1.31 -4.82 -3.70
C SER A 97 -0.21 -5.79 -4.13
N TYR A 98 0.87 -5.29 -4.74
CA TYR A 98 2.03 -6.12 -5.08
C TYR A 98 2.77 -6.60 -3.82
N ALA A 99 2.96 -5.74 -2.84
CA ALA A 99 3.56 -6.11 -1.56
C ALA A 99 2.74 -7.19 -0.84
N LEU A 100 1.40 -7.07 -0.86
CA LEU A 100 0.48 -8.08 -0.33
C LEU A 100 0.64 -9.42 -1.07
N TYR A 101 0.66 -9.40 -2.40
CA TYR A 101 0.81 -10.58 -3.23
C TYR A 101 2.16 -11.28 -3.01
N ASP A 102 3.25 -10.52 -2.98
CA ASP A 102 4.61 -11.06 -2.78
C ASP A 102 4.76 -11.72 -1.41
N ASN A 103 4.29 -11.08 -0.35
CA ASN A 103 4.35 -11.64 1.00
C ASN A 103 3.41 -12.85 1.18
N THR A 104 2.27 -12.86 0.49
CA THR A 104 1.41 -14.05 0.47
C THR A 104 2.12 -15.23 -0.19
N ASN A 105 2.82 -15.02 -1.30
CA ASN A 105 3.59 -16.06 -1.98
C ASN A 105 4.77 -16.55 -1.12
N TRP A 106 5.45 -15.66 -0.41
CA TRP A 106 6.51 -16.02 0.54
C TRP A 106 6.02 -16.94 1.65
N ILE A 107 4.85 -16.65 2.23
CA ILE A 107 4.22 -17.51 3.25
C ILE A 107 3.84 -18.87 2.64
N ARG A 108 3.23 -18.87 1.45
CA ARG A 108 2.80 -20.10 0.77
C ARG A 108 3.95 -20.97 0.29
N ALA A 109 5.09 -20.38 -0.04
CA ALA A 109 6.31 -21.12 -0.39
C ALA A 109 6.93 -21.84 0.81
N GLY A 110 6.47 -21.57 2.03
CA GLY A 110 7.03 -22.14 3.25
C GLY A 110 8.26 -21.41 3.78
N GLU A 111 8.73 -20.39 3.09
CA GLU A 111 9.93 -19.62 3.48
C GLU A 111 9.72 -18.78 4.75
N ALA A 112 8.46 -18.56 5.13
CA ALA A 112 8.11 -17.80 6.33
C ALA A 112 8.44 -18.54 7.63
N GLU A 113 8.56 -19.88 7.61
CA GLU A 113 8.88 -20.70 8.78
C GLU A 113 8.00 -20.39 10.01
N GLY A 114 6.71 -20.09 9.76
CA GLY A 114 5.74 -19.71 10.78
C GLY A 114 5.75 -18.24 11.18
N LYS A 115 6.68 -17.43 10.66
CA LYS A 115 6.72 -15.98 10.91
C LYS A 115 5.65 -15.26 10.09
N SER A 116 5.30 -14.08 10.57
CA SER A 116 4.34 -13.17 9.92
C SER A 116 5.06 -12.13 9.05
N ALA A 117 4.31 -11.54 8.11
CA ALA A 117 4.74 -10.35 7.40
C ALA A 117 3.87 -9.14 7.79
N LEU A 118 4.48 -7.98 7.88
CA LEU A 118 3.82 -6.69 7.96
C LEU A 118 3.88 -6.02 6.59
N VAL A 119 2.74 -5.83 5.97
CA VAL A 119 2.61 -5.03 4.74
C VAL A 119 2.02 -3.68 5.11
N VAL A 120 2.80 -2.65 4.93
CA VAL A 120 2.48 -1.28 5.33
C VAL A 120 2.24 -0.44 4.09
N VAL A 121 1.16 0.34 4.12
CA VAL A 121 0.92 1.42 3.15
C VAL A 121 0.90 2.72 3.95
N SER A 122 1.80 3.65 3.66
CA SER A 122 1.95 4.88 4.44
C SER A 122 2.27 6.05 3.54
N ASP A 123 1.38 7.05 3.54
CA ASP A 123 1.50 8.20 2.65
C ASP A 123 1.07 9.52 3.29
N ILE A 124 1.69 10.58 2.81
CA ILE A 124 1.25 11.96 2.97
C ILE A 124 1.02 12.53 1.57
N ALA A 125 -0.24 12.44 1.10
CA ALA A 125 -0.62 12.90 -0.21
C ALA A 125 -0.76 14.44 -0.22
N LYS A 126 0.05 15.10 -1.06
CA LYS A 126 0.06 16.55 -1.23
C LYS A 126 -0.23 16.90 -2.69
N TYR A 127 -0.96 17.98 -2.89
CA TYR A 127 -1.24 18.56 -4.20
C TYR A 127 -1.01 20.07 -4.17
N ASP A 128 -0.87 20.69 -5.33
CA ASP A 128 -0.74 22.14 -5.42
C ASP A 128 -2.01 22.82 -4.90
N MET A 129 -1.84 23.91 -4.16
CA MET A 129 -2.95 24.72 -3.68
C MET A 129 -3.77 25.26 -4.85
N GLY A 130 -5.08 25.19 -4.75
CA GLY A 130 -6.01 25.60 -5.82
C GLY A 130 -6.12 24.60 -6.97
N SER A 131 -5.38 23.48 -6.95
CA SER A 131 -5.54 22.42 -7.94
C SER A 131 -6.79 21.58 -7.70
N SER A 132 -7.23 20.84 -8.72
CA SER A 132 -8.34 19.90 -8.59
C SER A 132 -8.04 18.73 -7.63
N GLY A 133 -6.77 18.44 -7.39
CA GLY A 133 -6.31 17.39 -6.46
C GLY A 133 -6.31 17.80 -4.99
N GLU A 134 -6.31 19.11 -4.68
CA GLU A 134 -6.17 19.61 -3.30
C GLU A 134 -7.17 18.98 -2.34
N MET A 135 -8.40 18.76 -2.79
CA MET A 135 -9.46 18.16 -1.96
C MET A 135 -9.29 16.66 -1.68
N THR A 136 -8.35 16.01 -2.35
CA THR A 136 -8.03 14.59 -2.17
C THR A 136 -6.73 14.38 -1.40
N GLN A 137 -6.17 15.43 -0.80
CA GLN A 137 -5.03 15.35 0.09
C GLN A 137 -5.37 14.57 1.37
N GLY A 138 -4.35 14.07 2.02
CA GLY A 138 -4.48 13.39 3.29
C GLY A 138 -3.21 12.72 3.72
N ALA A 139 -3.23 12.19 4.94
CA ALA A 139 -2.13 11.44 5.50
C ALA A 139 -2.65 10.25 6.28
N GLY A 140 -1.94 9.14 6.20
CA GLY A 140 -2.30 7.94 6.95
C GLY A 140 -1.35 6.79 6.74
N SER A 141 -1.47 5.81 7.63
CA SER A 141 -0.77 4.54 7.51
C SER A 141 -1.70 3.38 7.85
N VAL A 142 -1.66 2.35 7.03
CA VAL A 142 -2.40 1.10 7.22
C VAL A 142 -1.40 -0.04 7.23
N VAL A 143 -1.53 -0.94 8.19
CA VAL A 143 -0.73 -2.16 8.29
C VAL A 143 -1.63 -3.38 8.17
N MET A 144 -1.24 -4.29 7.31
CA MET A 144 -1.85 -5.62 7.17
C MET A 144 -0.88 -6.65 7.74
N LEU A 145 -1.38 -7.44 8.70
CA LEU A 145 -0.66 -8.59 9.26
C LEU A 145 -1.01 -9.84 8.45
N LEU A 146 -0.01 -10.43 7.81
CA LEU A 146 -0.14 -11.65 7.03
C LEU A 146 0.52 -12.81 7.75
N ASN A 147 -0.18 -13.95 7.82
CA ASN A 147 0.34 -15.20 8.34
C ASN A 147 -0.38 -16.40 7.70
N ASP A 148 0.04 -17.61 8.06
CA ASP A 148 -0.53 -18.87 7.58
C ASP A 148 -1.86 -19.27 8.26
N LYS A 149 -2.31 -18.48 9.25
CA LYS A 149 -3.56 -18.72 10.01
C LYS A 149 -4.47 -17.49 9.94
N PRO A 150 -5.08 -17.21 8.77
CA PRO A 150 -5.89 -16.02 8.57
C PRO A 150 -7.13 -16.05 9.47
N ARG A 151 -7.47 -14.91 10.10
CA ARG A 151 -8.66 -14.79 10.96
C ARG A 151 -9.76 -13.89 10.38
N LEU A 152 -9.38 -12.93 9.54
CA LEU A 152 -10.31 -11.95 9.00
C LEU A 152 -10.56 -12.17 7.52
N LEU A 153 -9.50 -12.46 6.76
CA LEU A 153 -9.54 -12.58 5.32
C LEU A 153 -8.49 -13.60 4.88
N GLU A 154 -8.89 -14.54 4.03
CA GLU A 154 -7.97 -15.41 3.32
C GLU A 154 -7.72 -14.86 1.93
N PHE A 155 -6.45 -14.71 1.57
CA PHE A 155 -6.03 -14.27 0.25
C PHE A 155 -5.58 -15.47 -0.58
N ASP A 156 -6.30 -15.78 -1.66
CA ASP A 156 -5.95 -16.86 -2.60
C ASP A 156 -5.36 -16.29 -3.90
N PRO A 157 -4.03 -16.31 -4.07
CA PRO A 157 -3.37 -15.75 -5.25
C PRO A 157 -3.32 -16.72 -6.45
N LYS A 158 -4.09 -17.82 -6.46
CA LYS A 158 -4.05 -18.82 -7.54
C LYS A 158 -4.30 -18.23 -8.91
N VAL A 159 -5.21 -17.26 -8.98
CA VAL A 159 -5.51 -16.56 -10.23
C VAL A 159 -5.46 -15.06 -9.99
N THR A 160 -4.51 -14.42 -10.62
CA THR A 160 -4.37 -12.97 -10.65
C THR A 160 -4.25 -12.50 -12.08
N SER A 161 -4.60 -11.26 -12.34
CA SER A 161 -4.36 -10.62 -13.62
C SER A 161 -3.97 -9.17 -13.44
N THR A 162 -3.28 -8.64 -14.42
CA THR A 162 -2.80 -7.26 -14.42
C THR A 162 -3.06 -6.64 -15.78
N SER A 163 -3.17 -5.33 -15.81
CA SER A 163 -3.11 -4.52 -17.03
C SER A 163 -2.23 -3.31 -16.73
N ILE A 164 -1.21 -3.11 -17.53
CA ILE A 164 -0.28 -1.99 -17.40
C ILE A 164 -0.17 -1.26 -18.74
N LYS A 165 -0.03 0.05 -18.69
CA LYS A 165 0.18 0.90 -19.85
C LYS A 165 1.03 2.10 -19.44
N ASP A 166 1.93 2.54 -20.32
CA ASP A 166 2.68 3.78 -20.15
C ASP A 166 1.78 4.96 -20.52
N GLU A 167 1.36 5.73 -19.51
CA GLU A 167 0.47 6.89 -19.66
C GLU A 167 0.87 8.01 -18.69
N TYR A 168 0.53 9.24 -19.06
CA TYR A 168 0.88 10.44 -18.32
C TYR A 168 -0.34 11.08 -17.65
N ASP A 169 -1.23 10.28 -17.12
CA ASP A 169 -2.44 10.74 -16.43
C ASP A 169 -2.18 11.12 -14.97
N PHE A 170 -1.24 10.45 -14.32
CA PHE A 170 -0.78 10.70 -12.97
C PHE A 170 0.71 10.38 -12.86
N TYR A 171 1.53 11.38 -12.61
CA TYR A 171 2.97 11.19 -12.49
C TYR A 171 3.61 12.32 -11.68
N ARG A 172 4.74 12.03 -11.03
CA ARG A 172 5.54 13.02 -10.30
C ARG A 172 6.98 12.94 -10.78
N PRO A 173 7.42 13.86 -11.66
CA PRO A 173 8.80 13.90 -12.13
C PRO A 173 9.76 14.17 -10.98
N PHE A 174 10.99 13.73 -11.16
CA PHE A 174 12.07 14.02 -10.23
C PHE A 174 12.17 15.53 -9.93
N GLY A 175 12.34 15.89 -8.64
CA GLY A 175 12.41 17.29 -8.21
C GLY A 175 11.06 18.02 -8.08
N LYS A 176 9.94 17.34 -8.33
CA LYS A 176 8.59 17.85 -8.01
C LYS A 176 8.11 17.33 -6.67
N GLU A 177 7.58 18.22 -5.83
CA GLU A 177 6.97 17.84 -4.55
C GLU A 177 5.56 17.29 -4.71
N THR A 178 4.82 17.77 -5.71
CA THR A 178 3.42 17.42 -5.97
C THR A 178 3.26 16.72 -7.31
N PRO A 179 2.33 15.76 -7.45
CA PRO A 179 2.08 15.09 -8.71
C PRO A 179 1.36 15.99 -9.72
N ILE A 180 1.56 15.69 -11.00
CA ILE A 180 0.79 16.22 -12.11
C ILE A 180 -0.36 15.24 -12.37
N VAL A 181 -1.58 15.74 -12.40
CA VAL A 181 -2.80 14.92 -12.52
C VAL A 181 -3.70 15.44 -13.64
N HIS A 182 -4.06 14.54 -14.55
CA HIS A 182 -5.07 14.75 -15.58
C HIS A 182 -6.34 13.96 -15.23
N GLY A 183 -7.11 14.42 -14.24
CA GLY A 183 -8.14 13.66 -13.55
C GLY A 183 -9.22 13.04 -14.45
N GLN A 184 -9.73 13.77 -15.47
CA GLN A 184 -10.71 13.22 -16.41
C GLN A 184 -10.12 12.09 -17.26
N TYR A 185 -8.87 12.26 -17.71
CA TYR A 185 -8.16 11.24 -18.48
C TYR A 185 -7.83 10.02 -17.61
N SER A 186 -7.40 10.23 -16.38
CA SER A 186 -7.15 9.15 -15.42
C SER A 186 -8.39 8.30 -15.16
N ASN A 187 -9.57 8.91 -15.00
CA ASN A 187 -10.83 8.19 -14.85
C ASN A 187 -11.15 7.32 -16.07
N LEU A 188 -10.94 7.82 -17.28
CA LEU A 188 -11.12 7.05 -18.49
C LEU A 188 -10.15 5.85 -18.56
N LEU A 189 -8.88 6.09 -18.28
CA LEU A 189 -7.86 5.04 -18.25
C LEU A 189 -8.17 3.97 -17.21
N TYR A 190 -8.61 4.36 -16.02
CA TYR A 190 -9.04 3.42 -14.98
C TYR A 190 -10.10 2.46 -15.54
N MET A 191 -11.15 2.97 -16.16
CA MET A 191 -12.22 2.14 -16.72
C MET A 191 -11.70 1.16 -17.79
N ILE A 192 -10.80 1.61 -18.65
CA ILE A 192 -10.21 0.80 -19.71
C ILE A 192 -9.30 -0.30 -19.12
N GLN A 193 -8.41 0.06 -18.20
CA GLN A 193 -7.44 -0.88 -17.65
C GLN A 193 -8.09 -1.93 -16.73
N VAL A 194 -9.07 -1.53 -15.92
CA VAL A 194 -9.84 -2.48 -15.10
C VAL A 194 -10.57 -3.49 -15.99
N ARG A 195 -11.21 -3.04 -17.09
CA ARG A 195 -11.87 -3.95 -18.04
C ARG A 195 -10.87 -4.97 -18.60
N LYS A 196 -9.70 -4.51 -19.08
CA LYS A 196 -8.66 -5.40 -19.61
C LYS A 196 -8.16 -6.41 -18.57
N ALA A 197 -7.94 -5.96 -17.35
CA ALA A 197 -7.54 -6.85 -16.26
C ALA A 197 -8.61 -7.91 -15.96
N LEU A 198 -9.89 -7.52 -15.91
CA LEU A 198 -11.01 -8.44 -15.70
C LEU A 198 -11.17 -9.45 -16.84
N GLU A 199 -10.99 -9.02 -18.09
CA GLU A 199 -11.03 -9.92 -19.24
C GLU A 199 -9.88 -10.95 -19.19
N ALA A 200 -8.67 -10.51 -18.82
CA ALA A 200 -7.53 -11.40 -18.64
C ALA A 200 -7.75 -12.36 -17.45
N TYR A 201 -8.34 -11.88 -16.35
CA TYR A 201 -8.72 -12.70 -15.21
C TYR A 201 -9.71 -13.80 -15.60
N LYS A 202 -10.81 -13.44 -16.28
CA LYS A 202 -11.81 -14.39 -16.77
C LYS A 202 -11.18 -15.50 -17.63
N LYS A 203 -10.31 -15.12 -18.56
CA LYS A 203 -9.59 -16.11 -19.41
C LYS A 203 -8.76 -17.08 -18.57
N LYS A 204 -8.02 -16.59 -17.57
CA LYS A 204 -7.21 -17.43 -16.69
C LYS A 204 -8.07 -18.37 -15.84
N VAL A 205 -9.17 -17.88 -15.27
CA VAL A 205 -10.10 -18.68 -14.47
C VAL A 205 -10.68 -19.83 -15.28
N ILE A 206 -11.11 -19.58 -16.52
CA ILE A 206 -11.63 -20.60 -17.42
C ILE A 206 -10.55 -21.63 -17.77
N SER A 207 -9.36 -21.17 -18.16
CA SER A 207 -8.26 -22.07 -18.54
C SER A 207 -7.71 -22.92 -17.40
N SER A 208 -7.86 -22.46 -16.15
CA SER A 208 -7.43 -23.21 -14.95
C SER A 208 -8.48 -24.13 -14.36
N ASN A 209 -9.65 -24.27 -15.00
CA ASN A 209 -10.79 -25.06 -14.51
C ASN A 209 -11.25 -24.71 -13.08
N LEU A 210 -10.95 -23.52 -12.59
CA LEU A 210 -11.32 -23.07 -11.24
C LEU A 210 -12.82 -22.72 -11.12
N ILE A 211 -13.47 -22.43 -12.23
CA ILE A 211 -14.93 -22.25 -12.31
C ILE A 211 -15.42 -22.95 -13.58
N GLN A 212 -16.28 -23.93 -13.41
CA GLN A 212 -17.10 -24.40 -14.52
C GLN A 212 -18.16 -23.33 -14.77
N MET A 213 -18.05 -22.58 -15.85
CA MET A 213 -19.12 -21.69 -16.27
C MET A 213 -20.31 -22.59 -16.64
N LYS A 214 -21.40 -22.51 -15.87
CA LYS A 214 -22.69 -22.99 -16.36
C LYS A 214 -23.08 -22.09 -17.54
N GLU A 215 -23.27 -22.69 -18.68
CA GLU A 215 -23.85 -22.06 -19.87
C GLU A 215 -25.22 -21.46 -19.57
#